data_9f909ac8f3c863ad787821177c4753ea
#
_entry.id   9f909ac8f3c863ad787821177c4753ea
#
_cell.length_a   1.000
_cell.length_b   1.000
_cell.length_c   1.000
_cell.angle_alpha   90.00
_cell.angle_beta   90.00
_cell.angle_gamma   90.00
#
_symmetry.space_group_name_H-M   'P 1'
#
loop_
_entity.id
_entity.type
_entity.pdbx_description
1 polymer ?
#
loop_
_entity_poly.entity_id
_entity_poly.type
_entity_poly.pdbx_seq_one_letter_code
_entity_poly.pdbx_strand_id
1 'polypeptide(L)'
;MDKNLIAIVGMCGAGKSELTDLFVKAGFFRIHFGDLTMDELNRQGLAVNEKNEKHIREDIRARLGKSAYAQLASVKIDESENKNIVLDGLYSWSEYTFLKNKYPEI
;
A
#
# COMPACT_ATOMS: atom_id res chain seq x y z
N MET A 1 14.96 -7.07 -11.86
CA MET A 1 15.48 -6.32 -10.70
C MET A 1 14.93 -6.94 -9.43
N ASP A 2 15.81 -7.39 -8.57
CA ASP A 2 15.40 -8.14 -7.39
C ASP A 2 15.05 -7.22 -6.23
N LYS A 3 13.78 -7.25 -5.85
CA LYS A 3 13.32 -6.51 -4.68
C LYS A 3 12.83 -7.49 -3.63
N ASN A 4 13.15 -7.19 -2.38
CA ASN A 4 12.65 -7.95 -1.25
C ASN A 4 11.35 -7.30 -0.75
N LEU A 5 10.25 -7.93 -1.07
CA LEU A 5 8.93 -7.41 -0.71
C LEU A 5 8.32 -8.25 0.39
N ILE A 6 7.88 -7.59 1.44
CA ILE A 6 7.18 -8.23 2.54
C ILE A 6 5.83 -7.55 2.69
N ALA A 7 4.76 -8.34 2.63
CA ALA A 7 3.41 -7.83 2.83
C ALA A 7 2.94 -8.21 4.24
N ILE A 8 2.55 -7.21 5.00
CA ILE A 8 2.02 -7.43 6.34
C ILE A 8 0.51 -7.27 6.28
N VAL A 9 -0.19 -8.35 6.59
CA VAL A 9 -1.65 -8.39 6.59
C VAL A 9 -2.15 -8.68 8.00
N GLY A 10 -3.36 -8.31 8.27
CA GLY A 10 -3.96 -8.58 9.57
C GLY A 10 -4.96 -7.51 9.95
N MET A 11 -5.70 -7.81 11.00
CA MET A 11 -6.69 -6.89 11.53
C MET A 11 -6.00 -5.77 12.31
N CYS A 12 -6.63 -4.62 12.30
CA CYS A 12 -6.16 -3.47 13.06
C CYS A 12 -5.98 -3.84 14.53
N GLY A 13 -4.83 -3.48 15.12
CA GLY A 13 -4.55 -3.77 16.50
C GLY A 13 -3.89 -5.12 16.79
N ALA A 14 -3.61 -5.92 15.77
CA ALA A 14 -3.01 -7.25 15.95
C ALA A 14 -1.47 -7.25 15.94
N GLY A 15 -0.84 -6.18 16.41
CA GLY A 15 0.62 -6.07 16.42
C GLY A 15 1.23 -5.72 15.08
N LYS A 16 0.42 -5.43 14.08
CA LYS A 16 0.87 -5.13 12.73
C LYS A 16 1.82 -3.93 12.68
N SER A 17 1.50 -2.88 13.41
CA SER A 17 2.33 -1.66 13.44
C SER A 17 3.71 -1.91 14.04
N GLU A 18 3.77 -2.72 15.10
CA GLU A 18 5.05 -3.07 15.73
C GLU A 18 5.94 -3.86 14.78
N LEU A 19 5.35 -4.80 14.04
CA LEU A 19 6.08 -5.60 13.07
C LEU A 19 6.59 -4.72 11.93
N THR A 20 5.75 -3.83 11.43
CA THR A 20 6.15 -2.88 10.38
C THR A 20 7.32 -2.01 10.85
N ASP A 21 7.27 -1.52 12.08
CA ASP A 21 8.34 -0.70 12.64
C ASP A 21 9.66 -1.45 12.73
N LEU A 22 9.64 -2.74 13.03
CA LEU A 22 10.84 -3.56 13.05
C LEU A 22 11.50 -3.60 11.66
N PHE A 23 10.71 -3.77 10.61
CA PHE A 23 11.24 -3.75 9.24
C PHE A 23 11.79 -2.38 8.87
N VAL A 24 11.11 -1.30 9.26
CA VAL A 24 11.58 0.06 8.99
C VAL A 24 12.92 0.29 9.67
N LYS A 25 13.08 -0.16 10.92
CA LYS A 25 14.34 -0.04 11.65
C LYS A 25 15.45 -0.87 11.01
N ALA A 26 15.10 -1.94 10.32
CA ALA A 26 16.06 -2.77 9.59
C ALA A 26 16.39 -2.20 8.20
N GLY A 27 15.89 -1.04 7.85
CA GLY A 27 16.21 -0.36 6.60
C GLY A 27 15.20 -0.57 5.48
N PHE A 28 14.05 -1.16 5.75
CA PHE A 28 13.01 -1.34 4.74
C PHE A 28 12.24 -0.05 4.51
N PHE A 29 11.91 0.21 3.26
CA PHE A 29 11.03 1.33 2.89
C PHE A 29 9.57 0.89 3.09
N ARG A 30 8.83 1.67 3.86
CA ARG A 30 7.42 1.36 4.18
C ARG A 30 6.49 1.97 3.16
N ILE A 31 5.56 1.16 2.64
CA ILE A 31 4.42 1.63 1.86
C ILE A 31 3.16 1.24 2.61
N HIS A 32 2.42 2.23 3.09
CA HIS A 32 1.16 2.02 3.79
C HIS A 32 0.02 2.33 2.82
N PHE A 33 -0.90 1.39 2.64
CA PHE A 33 -1.98 1.55 1.67
C PHE A 33 -2.89 2.74 1.97
N GLY A 34 -3.10 3.04 3.25
CA GLY A 34 -3.88 4.21 3.65
C GLY A 34 -3.28 5.52 3.16
N ASP A 35 -1.96 5.59 3.05
CA ASP A 35 -1.28 6.80 2.59
C ASP A 35 -1.57 7.10 1.12
N LEU A 36 -1.92 6.08 0.34
CA LEU A 36 -2.29 6.27 -1.07
C LEU A 36 -3.56 7.11 -1.19
N THR A 37 -4.52 6.92 -0.29
CA THR A 37 -5.72 7.75 -0.22
C THR A 37 -5.36 9.19 0.16
N MET A 38 -4.48 9.35 1.15
CA MET A 38 -4.04 10.67 1.61
C MET A 38 -3.30 11.43 0.51
N ASP A 39 -2.45 10.74 -0.24
CA ASP A 39 -1.73 11.35 -1.36
C ASP A 39 -2.71 11.89 -2.40
N GLU A 40 -3.76 11.16 -2.72
CA GLU A 40 -4.76 11.58 -3.69
C GLU A 40 -5.58 12.76 -3.18
N LEU A 41 -5.94 12.77 -1.89
CA LEU A 41 -6.60 13.91 -1.27
C LEU A 41 -5.75 15.17 -1.41
N ASN A 42 -4.47 15.05 -1.10
CA ASN A 42 -3.54 16.17 -1.18
C ASN A 42 -3.39 16.65 -2.63
N ARG A 43 -3.31 15.74 -3.58
CA ARG A 43 -3.20 16.08 -5.00
C ARG A 43 -4.41 16.87 -5.48
N GLN A 44 -5.60 16.52 -5.00
CA GLN A 44 -6.84 17.20 -5.37
C GLN A 44 -7.15 18.44 -4.52
N GLY A 45 -6.34 18.71 -3.51
CA GLY A 45 -6.55 19.86 -2.63
C GLY A 45 -7.74 19.71 -1.69
N LEU A 46 -8.13 18.47 -1.37
CA LEU A 46 -9.27 18.20 -0.51
C LEU A 46 -8.85 18.09 0.96
N ALA A 47 -9.75 18.51 1.85
CA ALA A 47 -9.52 18.39 3.28
C ALA A 47 -9.52 16.92 3.71
N VAL A 48 -8.70 16.61 4.71
CA VAL A 48 -8.64 15.25 5.28
C VAL A 48 -9.80 15.05 6.24
N ASN A 49 -10.81 14.31 5.79
CA ASN A 49 -11.95 13.94 6.62
C ASN A 49 -12.56 12.65 6.06
N GLU A 50 -13.40 11.99 6.85
CA GLU A 50 -13.98 10.70 6.49
C GLU A 50 -14.77 10.74 5.19
N LYS A 51 -15.53 11.81 4.96
CA LYS A 51 -16.32 11.96 3.75
C LYS A 51 -15.45 11.99 2.49
N ASN A 52 -14.39 12.78 2.53
CA ASN A 52 -13.48 12.92 1.39
C ASN A 52 -12.65 11.65 1.19
N GLU A 53 -12.20 11.02 2.28
CA GLU A 53 -11.46 9.77 2.20
C GLU A 53 -12.30 8.66 1.57
N LYS A 54 -13.57 8.55 1.99
CA LYS A 54 -14.48 7.55 1.43
C LYS A 54 -14.71 7.81 -0.06
N HIS A 55 -14.91 9.08 -0.44
CA HIS A 55 -15.10 9.46 -1.83
C HIS A 55 -13.90 9.07 -2.68
N ILE A 56 -12.70 9.33 -2.20
CA ILE A 56 -11.47 8.99 -2.92
C ILE A 56 -11.29 7.49 -3.04
N ARG A 57 -11.54 6.73 -1.96
CA ARG A 57 -11.44 5.27 -2.02
C ARG A 57 -12.39 4.68 -3.05
N GLU A 58 -13.63 5.15 -3.07
CA GLU A 58 -14.64 4.67 -4.03
C GLU A 58 -14.26 5.06 -5.46
N ASP A 59 -13.78 6.27 -5.67
CA ASP A 59 -13.37 6.74 -6.98
C ASP A 59 -12.19 5.95 -7.53
N ILE A 60 -11.17 5.73 -6.72
CA ILE A 60 -9.99 4.94 -7.11
C ILE A 60 -10.42 3.53 -7.51
N ARG A 61 -11.25 2.88 -6.71
CA ARG A 61 -11.73 1.52 -7.02
C ARG A 61 -12.63 1.46 -8.23
N ALA A 62 -13.43 2.49 -8.46
CA ALA A 62 -14.28 2.57 -9.64
C ALA A 62 -13.46 2.68 -10.91
N ARG A 63 -12.35 3.42 -10.87
CA ARG A 63 -11.48 3.61 -12.04
C ARG A 63 -10.55 2.44 -12.30
N LEU A 64 -9.99 1.84 -11.26
CA LEU A 64 -8.92 0.85 -11.37
C LEU A 64 -9.31 -0.58 -11.00
N GLY A 65 -10.49 -0.78 -10.43
CA GLY A 65 -10.99 -2.12 -10.10
C GLY A 65 -10.58 -2.59 -8.72
N LYS A 66 -10.73 -3.90 -8.48
CA LYS A 66 -10.52 -4.50 -7.16
C LYS A 66 -9.06 -4.47 -6.69
N SER A 67 -8.12 -4.41 -7.60
CA SER A 67 -6.69 -4.37 -7.26
C SER A 67 -6.13 -2.94 -7.29
N ALA A 68 -7.00 -1.94 -7.24
CA ALA A 68 -6.64 -0.53 -7.42
C ALA A 68 -5.47 -0.09 -6.55
N TYR A 69 -5.52 -0.38 -5.26
CA TYR A 69 -4.48 0.07 -4.33
C TYR A 69 -3.16 -0.69 -4.55
N ALA A 70 -3.23 -1.95 -4.96
CA ALA A 70 -2.02 -2.69 -5.33
C ALA A 70 -1.38 -2.10 -6.59
N GLN A 71 -2.19 -1.65 -7.54
CA GLN A 71 -1.68 -0.97 -8.75
C GLN A 71 -0.94 0.32 -8.38
N LEU A 72 -1.53 1.13 -7.50
CA LEU A 72 -0.90 2.37 -7.04
C LEU A 72 0.38 2.08 -6.25
N ALA A 73 0.35 1.07 -5.38
CA ALA A 73 1.52 0.67 -4.61
C ALA A 73 2.64 0.19 -5.53
N SER A 74 2.32 -0.51 -6.62
CA SER A 74 3.33 -1.01 -7.55
C SER A 74 4.12 0.12 -8.21
N VAL A 75 3.50 1.25 -8.46
CA VAL A 75 4.21 2.41 -9.00
C VAL A 75 5.26 2.88 -8.00
N LYS A 76 4.90 2.98 -6.72
CA LYS A 76 5.84 3.38 -5.67
C LYS A 76 6.98 2.36 -5.50
N ILE A 77 6.65 1.07 -5.60
CA ILE A 77 7.66 0.00 -5.52
C ILE A 77 8.67 0.15 -6.65
N ASP A 78 8.18 0.31 -7.87
CA ASP A 78 9.04 0.40 -9.05
C ASP A 78 9.90 1.66 -9.04
N GLU A 79 9.40 2.75 -8.49
CA GLU A 79 10.13 4.02 -8.38
C GLU A 79 11.13 4.04 -7.22
N SER A 80 11.00 3.14 -6.26
CA SER A 80 11.86 3.13 -5.08
C SER A 80 13.28 2.67 -5.42
N GLU A 81 14.27 3.39 -4.93
CA GLU A 81 15.67 2.99 -5.04
C GLU A 81 16.01 1.92 -3.99
N ASN A 82 15.23 1.84 -2.91
CA ASN A 82 15.42 0.82 -1.89
C ASN A 82 14.86 -0.50 -2.39
N LYS A 83 15.68 -1.55 -2.31
CA LYS A 83 15.27 -2.90 -2.73
C LYS A 83 14.43 -3.61 -1.68
N ASN A 84 14.51 -3.16 -0.44
CA ASN A 84 13.79 -3.77 0.68
C ASN A 84 12.55 -2.94 1.00
N ILE A 85 11.39 -3.52 0.77
CA ILE A 85 10.12 -2.80 0.90
C ILE A 85 9.15 -3.62 1.74
N VAL A 86 8.54 -2.97 2.72
CA VAL A 86 7.46 -3.55 3.51
C VAL A 86 6.15 -2.88 3.15
N LEU A 87 5.16 -3.70 2.80
CA LEU A 87 3.82 -3.25 2.45
C LEU A 87 2.90 -3.43 3.65
N ASP A 88 2.31 -2.36 4.11
CA ASP A 88 1.44 -2.36 5.28
C ASP A 88 0.04 -1.94 4.87
N GLY A 89 -0.94 -2.73 5.26
CA GLY A 89 -2.34 -2.41 5.01
C GLY A 89 -2.97 -3.09 3.80
N LEU A 90 -2.41 -4.21 3.37
CA LEU A 90 -3.00 -5.02 2.32
C LEU A 90 -4.31 -5.62 2.82
N TYR A 91 -5.41 -5.39 2.11
CA TYR A 91 -6.74 -5.74 2.61
C TYR A 91 -7.46 -6.84 1.85
N SER A 92 -7.10 -7.11 0.60
CA SER A 92 -7.90 -8.02 -0.20
C SER A 92 -7.05 -9.06 -0.93
N TRP A 93 -7.69 -10.18 -1.25
CA TRP A 93 -7.07 -11.23 -2.05
C TRP A 93 -6.72 -10.73 -3.45
N SER A 94 -7.56 -9.87 -4.02
CA SER A 94 -7.30 -9.30 -5.35
C SER A 94 -6.02 -8.48 -5.36
N GLU A 95 -5.79 -7.70 -4.32
CA GLU A 95 -4.56 -6.91 -4.17
C GLU A 95 -3.34 -7.80 -4.01
N TYR A 96 -3.44 -8.81 -3.17
CA TYR A 96 -2.34 -9.77 -2.99
C TYR A 96 -2.01 -10.49 -4.29
N THR A 97 -3.02 -10.97 -5.01
CA THR A 97 -2.83 -11.69 -6.27
C THR A 97 -2.15 -10.82 -7.32
N PHE A 98 -2.56 -9.56 -7.41
CA PHE A 98 -1.92 -8.60 -8.32
C PHE A 98 -0.43 -8.47 -8.01
N LEU A 99 -0.10 -8.25 -6.74
CA LEU A 99 1.29 -8.08 -6.32
C LEU A 99 2.11 -9.35 -6.49
N LYS A 100 1.52 -10.52 -6.19
CA LYS A 100 2.19 -11.80 -6.33
C LYS A 100 2.52 -12.11 -7.79
N ASN A 101 1.62 -11.74 -8.70
CA ASN A 101 1.86 -11.93 -10.12
C ASN A 101 2.97 -11.01 -10.65
N LYS A 102 3.01 -9.78 -10.15
CA LYS A 102 4.03 -8.81 -10.56
C LYS A 102 5.37 -9.03 -9.86
N TYR A 103 5.32 -9.46 -8.61
CA TYR A 103 6.51 -9.72 -7.78
C TYR A 103 6.43 -11.12 -7.19
N PRO A 104 6.81 -12.16 -7.94
CA PRO A 104 6.60 -13.56 -7.49
C PRO A 104 7.27 -13.92 -6.16
N GLU A 105 8.27 -13.16 -5.74
CA GLU A 105 9.02 -13.42 -4.50
C GLU A 105 8.44 -12.77 -3.25
N ILE A 106 7.30 -12.09 -3.40
CA ILE A 106 6.67 -11.42 -2.26
C ILE A 106 6.27 -12.42 -1.17
#